data_a430ef6182cfc9a8edbdcc77ba8c5818
#
_entry.id   a430ef6182cfc9a8edbdcc77ba8c5818
#
_cell.length_a   1.000
_cell.length_b   1.000
_cell.length_c   1.000
_cell.angle_alpha   90.00
_cell.angle_beta   90.00
_cell.angle_gamma   90.00
#
_symmetry.space_group_name_H-M   'P 1'
#
loop_
_entity.id
_entity.type
_entity.pdbx_description
1 polymer ?
#
loop_
_entity_poly.entity_id
_entity_poly.type
_entity_poly.pdbx_seq_one_letter_code
_entity_poly.pdbx_strand_id
1 'polypeptide(L)'
;MSKFTRSLMAIFVISVPACARPSVKGIDNFYQVGANVYRGGQPTPEGFKYLARLGLKNVLDLREQGRRSAEEAQLVTALGMHYVNVPMTGFAPPTEAQVTKILALLEDPNSGGVFVHCRRGADRTGAVIAAYRIDHDHWDNSRALKEAMSCGMSFFQWPRQSYIRNFHARTNVENAQSVNGPSEPAKLQSIGIASTVAAPQP
;
A
#
# COMPACT_ATOMS: atom_id res chain seq x y z
N MET A 1 -42.95 -28.08 -35.80
CA MET A 1 -42.71 -28.36 -34.37
C MET A 1 -41.33 -27.79 -34.02
N SER A 2 -41.27 -26.56 -33.51
CA SER A 2 -40.01 -25.86 -33.20
C SER A 2 -39.63 -26.17 -31.75
N LYS A 3 -38.44 -26.76 -31.56
CA LYS A 3 -37.88 -27.04 -30.22
C LYS A 3 -37.15 -25.81 -29.73
N PHE A 4 -37.72 -25.04 -28.79
CA PHE A 4 -37.06 -23.99 -28.07
C PHE A 4 -36.06 -24.61 -27.08
N THR A 5 -34.78 -24.50 -27.34
CA THR A 5 -33.71 -24.84 -26.40
C THR A 5 -33.54 -23.70 -25.42
N ARG A 6 -34.02 -23.85 -24.19
CA ARG A 6 -33.75 -22.90 -23.10
C ARG A 6 -32.29 -23.04 -22.66
N SER A 7 -31.45 -22.06 -23.01
CA SER A 7 -30.10 -21.94 -22.51
C SER A 7 -30.18 -21.51 -21.04
N LEU A 8 -29.79 -22.38 -20.14
CA LEU A 8 -29.66 -22.07 -18.70
C LEU A 8 -28.37 -21.30 -18.51
N MET A 9 -28.48 -19.98 -18.34
CA MET A 9 -27.33 -19.13 -18.02
C MET A 9 -27.01 -19.32 -16.53
N ALA A 10 -25.96 -20.07 -16.23
CA ALA A 10 -25.48 -20.28 -14.87
C ALA A 10 -24.91 -18.97 -14.34
N ILE A 11 -25.61 -18.34 -13.40
CA ILE A 11 -25.12 -17.18 -12.66
C ILE A 11 -24.06 -17.69 -11.70
N PHE A 12 -22.80 -17.47 -12.03
CA PHE A 12 -21.66 -17.73 -11.15
C PHE A 12 -21.68 -16.65 -10.05
N VAL A 13 -22.30 -16.94 -8.91
CA VAL A 13 -22.19 -16.10 -7.71
C VAL A 13 -20.77 -16.26 -7.19
N ILE A 14 -19.90 -15.29 -7.51
CA ILE A 14 -18.58 -15.19 -6.90
C ILE A 14 -18.80 -14.81 -5.43
N SER A 15 -18.81 -15.82 -4.57
CA SER A 15 -18.79 -15.65 -3.12
C SER A 15 -17.47 -14.95 -2.76
N VAL A 16 -17.52 -13.71 -2.31
CA VAL A 16 -16.36 -13.03 -1.72
C VAL A 16 -16.04 -13.80 -0.44
N PRO A 17 -14.86 -14.44 -0.31
CA PRO A 17 -14.52 -15.13 0.92
C PRO A 17 -14.54 -14.12 2.06
N ALA A 18 -15.37 -14.42 3.08
CA ALA A 18 -15.30 -13.67 4.34
C ALA A 18 -13.86 -13.82 4.86
N CYS A 19 -13.20 -12.70 5.18
CA CYS A 19 -11.87 -12.72 5.78
C CYS A 19 -11.91 -13.50 7.12
N ALA A 20 -11.72 -14.80 7.08
CA ALA A 20 -11.33 -15.54 8.28
C ALA A 20 -9.96 -14.98 8.67
N ARG A 21 -9.70 -14.58 9.92
CA ARG A 21 -8.43 -13.96 10.33
C ARG A 21 -7.29 -14.99 10.37
N PRO A 22 -6.70 -15.41 9.23
CA PRO A 22 -5.65 -16.41 9.24
C PRO A 22 -4.38 -15.79 9.84
N SER A 23 -3.70 -16.57 10.67
CA SER A 23 -2.33 -16.29 11.09
C SER A 23 -1.41 -17.22 10.32
N VAL A 24 -0.39 -16.66 9.67
CA VAL A 24 0.58 -17.42 8.88
C VAL A 24 1.98 -17.02 9.32
N LYS A 25 2.73 -18.00 9.86
CA LYS A 25 4.16 -17.83 10.13
C LYS A 25 4.53 -16.52 10.86
N GLY A 26 3.76 -16.15 11.90
CA GLY A 26 4.00 -14.93 12.67
C GLY A 26 3.46 -13.65 12.04
N ILE A 27 2.46 -13.75 11.17
CA ILE A 27 1.73 -12.62 10.60
C ILE A 27 0.23 -12.85 10.84
N ASP A 28 -0.36 -12.04 11.69
CA ASP A 28 -1.80 -12.08 11.90
C ASP A 28 -2.54 -11.39 10.76
N ASN A 29 -3.79 -11.81 10.52
CA ASN A 29 -4.66 -11.18 9.55
C ASN A 29 -4.03 -11.14 8.13
N PHE A 30 -3.35 -12.21 7.74
CA PHE A 30 -2.61 -12.31 6.48
C PHE A 30 -3.52 -12.75 5.33
N TYR A 31 -3.51 -11.98 4.24
CA TYR A 31 -4.26 -12.26 3.02
C TYR A 31 -3.50 -11.86 1.78
N GLN A 32 -3.71 -12.60 0.70
CA GLN A 32 -3.41 -12.17 -0.64
C GLN A 32 -4.59 -11.37 -1.19
N VAL A 33 -4.35 -10.12 -1.57
CA VAL A 33 -5.35 -9.19 -2.11
C VAL A 33 -5.43 -9.31 -3.63
N GLY A 34 -4.30 -9.37 -4.29
CA GLY A 34 -4.15 -9.48 -5.74
C GLY A 34 -2.93 -10.32 -6.09
N ALA A 35 -2.57 -10.40 -7.36
CA ALA A 35 -1.43 -11.21 -7.82
C ALA A 35 -0.14 -10.88 -7.05
N ASN A 36 0.13 -9.60 -6.83
CA ASN A 36 1.36 -9.09 -6.19
C ASN A 36 1.11 -8.28 -4.91
N VAL A 37 -0.13 -8.20 -4.42
CA VAL A 37 -0.48 -7.42 -3.24
C VAL A 37 -0.93 -8.34 -2.12
N TYR A 38 -0.29 -8.19 -0.96
CA TYR A 38 -0.57 -8.92 0.27
C TYR A 38 -0.80 -7.94 1.40
N ARG A 39 -1.57 -8.35 2.39
CA ARG A 39 -1.87 -7.54 3.57
C ARG A 39 -1.75 -8.35 4.86
N GLY A 40 -1.54 -7.66 5.98
CA GLY A 40 -1.52 -8.31 7.29
C GLY A 40 -1.32 -7.35 8.44
N GLY A 41 -1.21 -7.95 9.63
CA GLY A 41 -0.72 -7.28 10.84
C GLY A 41 0.81 -7.16 10.83
N GLN A 42 1.34 -6.55 11.89
CA GLN A 42 2.76 -6.43 12.12
C GLN A 42 3.42 -7.81 12.13
N PRO A 43 4.35 -8.11 11.21
CA PRO A 43 5.06 -9.39 11.25
C PRO A 43 6.03 -9.50 12.43
N THR A 44 6.21 -10.71 12.93
CA THR A 44 7.39 -11.07 13.73
C THR A 44 8.64 -11.20 12.83
N PRO A 45 9.85 -11.34 13.38
CA PRO A 45 11.04 -11.63 12.57
C PRO A 45 10.88 -12.86 11.66
N GLU A 46 10.21 -13.90 12.13
CA GLU A 46 9.88 -15.11 11.36
C GLU A 46 8.89 -14.81 10.24
N GLY A 47 7.93 -13.90 10.49
CA GLY A 47 6.99 -13.40 9.51
C GLY A 47 7.70 -12.69 8.36
N PHE A 48 8.65 -11.81 8.64
CA PHE A 48 9.45 -11.16 7.59
C PHE A 48 10.28 -12.16 6.77
N LYS A 49 10.90 -13.16 7.41
CA LYS A 49 11.59 -14.26 6.70
C LYS A 49 10.63 -15.04 5.81
N TYR A 50 9.40 -15.24 6.24
CA TYR A 50 8.36 -15.88 5.43
C TYR A 50 8.01 -15.03 4.19
N LEU A 51 7.80 -13.70 4.35
CA LEU A 51 7.54 -12.79 3.23
C LEU A 51 8.68 -12.79 2.19
N ALA A 52 9.93 -12.76 2.66
CA ALA A 52 11.10 -12.86 1.78
C ALA A 52 11.12 -14.18 0.99
N ARG A 53 10.81 -15.32 1.64
CA ARG A 53 10.70 -16.63 0.95
C ARG A 53 9.54 -16.72 -0.02
N LEU A 54 8.46 -15.97 0.19
CA LEU A 54 7.37 -15.81 -0.80
C LEU A 54 7.79 -15.00 -2.02
N GLY A 55 8.99 -14.41 -2.01
CA GLY A 55 9.50 -13.61 -3.11
C GLY A 55 9.04 -12.15 -3.10
N LEU A 56 8.41 -11.69 -2.01
CA LEU A 56 7.99 -10.30 -1.90
C LEU A 56 9.19 -9.36 -1.87
N LYS A 57 9.08 -8.24 -2.55
CA LYS A 57 10.16 -7.26 -2.69
C LYS A 57 9.97 -6.03 -1.84
N ASN A 58 8.75 -5.69 -1.45
CA ASN A 58 8.45 -4.48 -0.71
C ASN A 58 7.62 -4.78 0.54
N VAL A 59 7.94 -4.08 1.62
CA VAL A 59 7.16 -4.01 2.85
C VAL A 59 6.72 -2.58 3.05
N LEU A 60 5.41 -2.34 2.99
CA LEU A 60 4.77 -1.04 3.19
C LEU A 60 4.19 -0.97 4.60
N ASP A 61 4.85 -0.20 5.45
CA ASP A 61 4.43 0.05 6.84
C ASP A 61 3.60 1.34 6.94
N LEU A 62 2.36 1.20 7.43
CA LEU A 62 1.43 2.31 7.64
C LEU A 62 1.44 2.84 9.08
N ARG A 63 2.36 2.38 9.93
CA ARG A 63 2.47 2.86 11.31
C ARG A 63 3.20 4.18 11.36
N GLU A 64 2.98 4.91 12.44
CA GLU A 64 3.69 6.13 12.74
C GLU A 64 5.20 5.87 12.82
N GLN A 65 5.97 6.83 12.33
CA GLN A 65 7.42 6.78 12.35
C GLN A 65 7.96 6.81 13.78
N GLY A 66 9.00 6.01 14.04
CA GLY A 66 9.62 5.94 15.36
C GLY A 66 10.63 4.79 15.45
N ARG A 67 11.12 4.52 16.67
CA ARG A 67 12.14 3.48 16.89
C ARG A 67 11.74 2.12 16.29
N ARG A 68 10.48 1.70 16.48
CA ARG A 68 9.98 0.41 15.96
C ARG A 68 9.96 0.32 14.43
N SER A 69 9.65 1.42 13.74
CA SER A 69 9.70 1.45 12.27
C SER A 69 11.13 1.46 11.77
N ALA A 70 12.07 2.11 12.49
CA ALA A 70 13.49 2.08 12.14
C ALA A 70 14.12 0.69 12.35
N GLU A 71 13.81 0.00 13.44
CA GLU A 71 14.24 -1.39 13.70
C GLU A 71 13.70 -2.35 12.62
N GLU A 72 12.46 -2.16 12.21
CA GLU A 72 11.86 -2.95 11.14
C GLU A 72 12.52 -2.68 9.78
N ALA A 73 12.80 -1.41 9.45
CA ALA A 73 13.49 -1.06 8.22
C ALA A 73 14.84 -1.79 8.09
N GLN A 74 15.61 -1.87 9.17
CA GLN A 74 16.87 -2.61 9.21
C GLN A 74 16.66 -4.11 8.96
N LEU A 75 15.68 -4.72 9.62
CA LEU A 75 15.38 -6.14 9.47
C LEU A 75 14.90 -6.48 8.05
N VAL A 76 13.99 -5.68 7.49
CA VAL A 76 13.45 -5.86 6.13
C VAL A 76 14.56 -5.74 5.10
N THR A 77 15.41 -4.72 5.22
CA THR A 77 16.57 -4.51 4.32
C THR A 77 17.58 -5.65 4.43
N ALA A 78 17.86 -6.14 5.64
CA ALA A 78 18.76 -7.28 5.85
C ALA A 78 18.23 -8.57 5.21
N LEU A 79 16.93 -8.69 4.98
CA LEU A 79 16.29 -9.81 4.28
C LEU A 79 16.20 -9.60 2.75
N GLY A 80 16.81 -8.55 2.21
CA GLY A 80 16.82 -8.25 0.78
C GLY A 80 15.52 -7.68 0.22
N MET A 81 14.67 -7.13 1.09
CA MET A 81 13.43 -6.43 0.71
C MET A 81 13.58 -4.92 0.90
N HIS A 82 12.78 -4.14 0.20
CA HIS A 82 12.67 -2.69 0.36
C HIS A 82 11.63 -2.35 1.44
N TYR A 83 12.01 -1.47 2.34
CA TYR A 83 11.11 -0.93 3.35
C TYR A 83 10.60 0.44 2.94
N VAL A 84 9.28 0.60 2.91
CA VAL A 84 8.60 1.86 2.62
C VAL A 84 7.71 2.21 3.81
N ASN A 85 7.87 3.40 4.39
CA ASN A 85 6.98 3.88 5.43
C ASN A 85 6.12 5.03 4.90
N VAL A 86 4.81 4.86 5.02
CA VAL A 86 3.82 5.92 4.78
C VAL A 86 3.02 6.08 6.08
N PRO A 87 3.50 6.93 7.00
CA PRO A 87 2.97 6.98 8.35
C PRO A 87 1.54 7.52 8.37
N MET A 88 0.65 6.78 9.00
CA MET A 88 -0.74 7.15 9.25
C MET A 88 -1.02 7.15 10.74
N THR A 89 -1.75 8.15 11.23
CA THR A 89 -2.17 8.21 12.64
C THR A 89 -3.12 7.07 13.00
N GLY A 90 -3.35 6.85 14.29
CA GLY A 90 -4.19 5.74 14.77
C GLY A 90 -5.66 5.86 14.38
N PHE A 91 -6.18 7.06 14.09
CA PHE A 91 -7.62 7.30 13.93
C PHE A 91 -8.01 8.06 12.64
N ALA A 92 -7.22 9.05 12.19
CA ALA A 92 -7.54 9.81 10.99
C ALA A 92 -7.56 8.94 9.71
N PRO A 93 -8.40 9.27 8.72
CA PRO A 93 -8.36 8.63 7.41
C PRO A 93 -7.01 8.94 6.72
N PRO A 94 -6.65 8.19 5.67
CA PRO A 94 -5.50 8.53 4.86
C PRO A 94 -5.72 9.87 4.16
N THR A 95 -4.64 10.62 3.96
CA THR A 95 -4.65 11.82 3.10
C THR A 95 -4.54 11.40 1.63
N GLU A 96 -4.95 12.28 0.73
CA GLU A 96 -4.84 12.07 -0.72
C GLU A 96 -3.39 11.77 -1.13
N ALA A 97 -2.42 12.57 -0.65
CA ALA A 97 -1.00 12.34 -0.92
C ALA A 97 -0.49 10.97 -0.45
N GLN A 98 -0.96 10.50 0.73
CA GLN A 98 -0.62 9.17 1.21
C GLN A 98 -1.19 8.09 0.30
N VAL A 99 -2.46 8.21 -0.11
CA VAL A 99 -3.12 7.23 -0.97
C VAL A 99 -2.48 7.20 -2.35
N THR A 100 -2.22 8.35 -2.96
CA THR A 100 -1.53 8.44 -4.25
C THR A 100 -0.18 7.72 -4.22
N LYS A 101 0.65 7.98 -3.19
CA LYS A 101 1.94 7.31 -3.01
C LYS A 101 1.79 5.80 -2.85
N ILE A 102 0.80 5.35 -2.08
CA ILE A 102 0.55 3.95 -1.81
C ILE A 102 0.07 3.23 -3.07
N LEU A 103 -0.93 3.78 -3.75
CA LEU A 103 -1.49 3.18 -4.96
C LEU A 103 -0.44 3.09 -6.06
N ALA A 104 0.40 4.12 -6.24
CA ALA A 104 1.52 4.07 -7.18
C ALA A 104 2.46 2.89 -6.92
N LEU A 105 2.74 2.54 -5.65
CA LEU A 105 3.55 1.38 -5.31
C LEU A 105 2.82 0.05 -5.55
N LEU A 106 1.52 -0.02 -5.21
CA LEU A 106 0.74 -1.26 -5.32
C LEU A 106 0.42 -1.64 -6.78
N GLU A 107 0.34 -0.65 -7.65
CA GLU A 107 -0.02 -0.79 -9.07
C GLU A 107 1.19 -0.87 -10.00
N ASP A 108 2.39 -0.57 -9.50
CA ASP A 108 3.61 -0.67 -10.31
C ASP A 108 3.91 -2.14 -10.64
N PRO A 109 3.84 -2.54 -11.92
CA PRO A 109 4.12 -3.93 -12.34
C PRO A 109 5.56 -4.35 -12.07
N ASN A 110 6.47 -3.38 -11.89
CA ASN A 110 7.89 -3.62 -11.66
C ASN A 110 8.24 -3.65 -10.15
N SER A 111 7.29 -3.31 -9.27
CA SER A 111 7.54 -3.30 -7.83
C SER A 111 7.90 -4.69 -7.27
N GLY A 112 7.54 -5.76 -7.95
CA GLY A 112 7.53 -7.11 -7.38
C GLY A 112 6.36 -7.27 -6.40
N GLY A 113 6.40 -8.21 -5.47
CA GLY A 113 5.32 -8.36 -4.50
C GLY A 113 5.42 -7.30 -3.38
N VAL A 114 4.27 -6.75 -2.96
CA VAL A 114 4.15 -5.75 -1.88
C VAL A 114 3.32 -6.30 -0.73
N PHE A 115 3.88 -6.25 0.48
CA PHE A 115 3.15 -6.55 1.70
C PHE A 115 2.79 -5.26 2.43
N VAL A 116 1.50 -5.00 2.59
CA VAL A 116 0.96 -3.82 3.27
C VAL A 116 0.53 -4.17 4.68
N HIS A 117 1.03 -3.45 5.67
CA HIS A 117 0.63 -3.70 7.05
C HIS A 117 0.49 -2.44 7.90
N CYS A 118 -0.15 -2.63 9.05
CA CYS A 118 -0.12 -1.74 10.19
C CYS A 118 0.03 -2.59 11.46
N ARG A 119 -0.38 -2.12 12.63
CA ARG A 119 -0.27 -2.92 13.87
C ARG A 119 -1.11 -4.20 13.82
N ARG A 120 -2.40 -4.10 13.46
CA ARG A 120 -3.35 -5.23 13.44
C ARG A 120 -3.68 -5.75 12.03
N GLY A 121 -3.22 -5.04 10.99
CA GLY A 121 -3.63 -5.33 9.61
C GLY A 121 -5.10 -5.06 9.32
N ALA A 122 -5.78 -4.29 10.16
CA ALA A 122 -7.23 -4.08 10.11
C ALA A 122 -7.60 -2.65 9.67
N ASP A 123 -7.38 -1.63 10.51
CA ASP A 123 -7.96 -0.30 10.30
C ASP A 123 -7.26 0.50 9.20
N ARG A 124 -5.97 0.85 9.38
CA ARG A 124 -5.17 1.59 8.39
C ARG A 124 -5.01 0.78 7.11
N THR A 125 -4.64 -0.48 7.24
CA THR A 125 -4.53 -1.43 6.13
C THR A 125 -5.86 -1.62 5.42
N GLY A 126 -6.97 -1.72 6.17
CA GLY A 126 -8.31 -1.84 5.58
C GLY A 126 -8.70 -0.63 4.74
N ALA A 127 -8.41 0.59 5.21
CA ALA A 127 -8.72 1.81 4.46
C ALA A 127 -7.92 1.91 3.15
N VAL A 128 -6.63 1.56 3.20
CA VAL A 128 -5.74 1.58 2.03
C VAL A 128 -6.10 0.50 1.02
N ILE A 129 -6.36 -0.72 1.48
CA ILE A 129 -6.77 -1.81 0.59
C ILE A 129 -8.15 -1.55 -0.02
N ALA A 130 -9.08 -0.92 0.73
CA ALA A 130 -10.35 -0.51 0.16
C ALA A 130 -10.19 0.53 -0.97
N ALA A 131 -9.30 1.53 -0.79
CA ALA A 131 -8.96 2.46 -1.86
C ALA A 131 -8.39 1.74 -3.09
N TYR A 132 -7.45 0.80 -2.90
CA TYR A 132 -6.92 -0.03 -3.97
C TYR A 132 -8.02 -0.84 -4.70
N ARG A 133 -8.96 -1.45 -3.97
CA ARG A 133 -10.08 -2.18 -4.54
C ARG A 133 -10.98 -1.30 -5.41
N ILE A 134 -11.24 -0.07 -4.96
CA ILE A 134 -12.11 0.87 -5.70
C ILE A 134 -11.37 1.40 -6.93
N ASP A 135 -10.10 1.79 -6.79
CA ASP A 135 -9.31 2.39 -7.85
C ASP A 135 -8.90 1.38 -8.92
N HIS A 136 -8.24 0.30 -8.50
CA HIS A 136 -7.64 -0.70 -9.39
C HIS A 136 -8.64 -1.80 -9.80
N ASP A 137 -9.39 -2.37 -8.83
CA ASP A 137 -10.30 -3.50 -9.10
C ASP A 137 -11.71 -3.03 -9.49
N HIS A 138 -11.96 -1.72 -9.51
CA HIS A 138 -13.24 -1.09 -9.85
C HIS A 138 -14.43 -1.58 -9.00
N TRP A 139 -14.16 -1.89 -7.73
CA TRP A 139 -15.22 -2.23 -6.79
C TRP A 139 -16.03 -1.00 -6.39
N ASP A 140 -17.32 -1.22 -6.11
CA ASP A 140 -18.10 -0.20 -5.44
C ASP A 140 -17.65 -0.02 -3.97
N ASN A 141 -17.88 1.17 -3.43
CA ASN A 141 -17.45 1.55 -2.09
C ASN A 141 -18.06 0.67 -0.99
N SER A 142 -19.30 0.20 -1.18
CA SER A 142 -19.99 -0.65 -0.20
C SER A 142 -19.32 -2.03 -0.10
N ARG A 143 -18.93 -2.61 -1.24
CA ARG A 143 -18.19 -3.87 -1.30
C ARG A 143 -16.81 -3.75 -0.67
N ALA A 144 -16.07 -2.67 -0.98
CA ALA A 144 -14.76 -2.42 -0.42
C ALA A 144 -14.81 -2.21 1.11
N LEU A 145 -15.81 -1.46 1.60
CA LEU A 145 -16.04 -1.30 3.03
C LEU A 145 -16.39 -2.62 3.71
N LYS A 146 -17.24 -3.44 3.09
CA LYS A 146 -17.61 -4.77 3.62
C LYS A 146 -16.39 -5.67 3.77
N GLU A 147 -15.47 -5.68 2.79
CA GLU A 147 -14.20 -6.39 2.90
C GLU A 147 -13.36 -5.85 4.07
N ALA A 148 -13.19 -4.52 4.18
CA ALA A 148 -12.42 -3.92 5.27
C ALA A 148 -12.99 -4.28 6.66
N MET A 149 -14.31 -4.24 6.81
CA MET A 149 -14.99 -4.64 8.06
C MET A 149 -14.81 -6.14 8.35
N SER A 150 -14.94 -7.01 7.36
CA SER A 150 -14.75 -8.45 7.52
C SER A 150 -13.31 -8.81 7.89
N CYS A 151 -12.32 -8.03 7.42
CA CYS A 151 -10.92 -8.13 7.79
C CYS A 151 -10.60 -7.47 9.15
N GLY A 152 -11.59 -7.07 9.93
CA GLY A 152 -11.45 -6.64 11.31
C GLY A 152 -11.28 -5.14 11.52
N MET A 153 -11.63 -4.31 10.54
CA MET A 153 -11.74 -2.86 10.77
C MET A 153 -12.71 -2.61 11.92
N SER A 154 -12.28 -1.81 12.90
CA SER A 154 -13.07 -1.54 14.08
C SER A 154 -14.32 -0.71 13.73
N PHE A 155 -15.43 -1.05 14.36
CA PHE A 155 -16.65 -0.27 14.26
C PHE A 155 -16.45 1.21 14.66
N PHE A 156 -15.56 1.47 15.60
CA PHE A 156 -15.25 2.83 16.05
C PHE A 156 -14.37 3.63 15.06
N GLN A 157 -13.91 3.04 13.97
CA GLN A 157 -13.13 3.71 12.94
C GLN A 157 -14.02 4.42 11.91
N TRP A 158 -15.06 5.11 12.39
CA TRP A 158 -15.99 5.82 11.54
C TRP A 158 -15.36 6.85 10.57
N PRO A 159 -14.23 7.56 10.89
CA PRO A 159 -13.59 8.44 9.91
C PRO A 159 -13.06 7.67 8.70
N ARG A 160 -12.45 6.47 8.91
CA ARG A 160 -11.99 5.61 7.81
C ARG A 160 -13.12 4.95 7.05
N GLN A 161 -14.19 4.58 7.74
CA GLN A 161 -15.39 4.04 7.08
C GLN A 161 -16.05 5.11 6.20
N SER A 162 -16.13 6.37 6.69
CA SER A 162 -16.62 7.50 5.92
C SER A 162 -15.72 7.77 4.71
N TYR A 163 -14.41 7.75 4.90
CA TYR A 163 -13.44 7.87 3.81
C TYR A 163 -13.69 6.82 2.73
N ILE A 164 -13.83 5.55 3.09
CA ILE A 164 -14.09 4.48 2.10
C ILE A 164 -15.41 4.72 1.36
N ARG A 165 -16.48 5.12 2.05
CA ARG A 165 -17.79 5.38 1.42
C ARG A 165 -17.76 6.51 0.40
N ASN A 166 -16.85 7.48 0.57
CA ASN A 166 -16.76 8.69 -0.25
C ASN A 166 -15.50 8.70 -1.14
N PHE A 167 -14.75 7.61 -1.18
CA PHE A 167 -13.56 7.53 -2.02
C PHE A 167 -13.97 7.47 -3.50
N HIS A 168 -13.26 8.24 -4.34
CA HIS A 168 -13.42 8.23 -5.78
C HIS A 168 -12.14 7.66 -6.41
N ALA A 169 -12.31 6.76 -7.39
CA ALA A 169 -11.19 6.28 -8.18
C ALA A 169 -10.50 7.45 -8.89
N ARG A 170 -9.18 7.39 -9.01
CA ARG A 170 -8.39 8.41 -9.71
C ARG A 170 -8.74 8.39 -11.20
N THR A 171 -8.79 9.56 -11.81
CA THR A 171 -8.93 9.66 -13.26
C THR A 171 -7.60 9.35 -13.96
N ASN A 172 -7.64 8.82 -15.18
CA ASN A 172 -6.43 8.49 -15.96
C ASN A 172 -5.47 9.68 -16.15
N VAL A 173 -5.96 10.91 -16.02
CA VAL A 173 -5.15 12.13 -16.12
C VAL A 173 -4.24 12.30 -14.91
N GLU A 174 -4.72 11.97 -13.70
CA GLU A 174 -3.94 12.05 -12.46
C GLU A 174 -2.88 10.96 -12.40
N ASN A 175 -3.17 9.77 -12.95
CA ASN A 175 -2.20 8.68 -13.05
C ASN A 175 -1.01 9.03 -13.96
N ALA A 176 -1.23 9.75 -15.07
CA ALA A 176 -0.17 10.17 -15.98
C ALA A 176 0.77 11.23 -15.36
N GLN A 177 0.28 12.08 -14.47
CA GLN A 177 1.07 13.13 -13.81
C GLN A 177 1.93 12.58 -12.65
N SER A 178 1.51 11.53 -11.97
CA SER A 178 2.29 10.92 -10.90
C SER A 178 3.54 10.17 -11.41
N VAL A 179 3.54 9.73 -12.67
CA VAL A 179 4.67 9.04 -13.31
C VAL A 179 5.68 10.04 -13.91
N ASN A 180 5.25 11.27 -14.21
CA ASN A 180 6.05 12.33 -14.84
C ASN A 180 6.35 13.51 -13.90
N GLY A 181 6.62 13.25 -12.62
CA GLY A 181 7.12 14.28 -11.70
C GLY A 181 8.38 14.92 -12.29
N PRO A 182 8.53 16.28 -12.26
CA PRO A 182 9.66 16.95 -12.88
C PRO A 182 10.95 16.47 -12.25
N SER A 183 11.79 15.81 -13.02
CA SER A 183 13.21 15.65 -12.73
C SER A 183 13.84 17.05 -12.83
N GLU A 184 13.88 17.76 -11.71
CA GLU A 184 14.59 19.04 -11.61
C GLU A 184 16.08 18.78 -11.87
N PRO A 185 16.68 19.35 -12.94
CA PRO A 185 18.12 19.24 -13.12
C PRO A 185 18.80 20.04 -12.03
N ALA A 186 19.59 19.35 -11.19
CA ALA A 186 20.46 19.98 -10.20
C ALA A 186 21.31 21.06 -10.89
N LYS A 187 20.99 22.33 -10.68
CA LYS A 187 21.86 23.43 -11.03
C LYS A 187 23.12 23.33 -10.19
N LEU A 188 24.19 22.85 -10.79
CA LEU A 188 25.54 23.01 -10.28
C LEU A 188 25.85 24.51 -10.26
N GLN A 189 25.70 25.14 -9.10
CA GLN A 189 26.26 26.46 -8.85
C GLN A 189 27.78 26.28 -8.70
N SER A 190 28.52 26.67 -9.73
CA SER A 190 29.97 26.82 -9.71
C SER A 190 30.33 27.96 -8.74
N ILE A 191 30.82 27.63 -7.57
CA ILE A 191 31.45 28.59 -6.64
C ILE A 191 32.82 28.90 -7.23
N GLY A 192 32.93 30.06 -7.86
CA GLY A 192 34.21 30.63 -8.28
C GLY A 192 35.05 31.00 -7.07
N ILE A 193 36.11 30.27 -6.82
CA ILE A 193 37.12 30.65 -5.84
C ILE A 193 38.08 31.64 -6.53
N ALA A 194 37.92 32.94 -6.25
CA ALA A 194 38.91 33.94 -6.62
C ALA A 194 40.11 33.83 -5.69
N SER A 195 41.21 33.28 -6.20
CA SER A 195 42.52 33.26 -5.54
C SER A 195 43.16 34.65 -5.69
N THR A 196 43.15 35.44 -4.62
CA THR A 196 44.00 36.67 -4.55
C THR A 196 45.29 36.32 -3.85
N VAL A 197 46.33 36.11 -4.63
CA VAL A 197 47.69 36.03 -4.15
C VAL A 197 48.24 37.45 -3.96
N ALA A 198 48.45 37.89 -2.72
CA ALA A 198 49.20 39.12 -2.42
C ALA A 198 50.69 38.80 -2.36
N ALA A 199 51.49 39.45 -3.20
CA ALA A 199 52.94 39.43 -3.18
C ALA A 199 53.53 40.29 -2.05
N PRO A 200 54.65 39.93 -1.43
CA PRO A 200 55.33 40.79 -0.47
C PRO A 200 56.13 41.86 -1.17
N GLN A 201 56.06 43.06 -0.67
CA GLN A 201 56.93 44.19 -1.04
C GLN A 201 58.11 44.32 -0.05
N PRO A 202 59.24 44.97 -0.41
CA PRO A 202 60.59 44.81 0.16
C PRO A 202 60.81 45.44 1.53
#